data_204cdaf84117c5513931eddb80b459f3
#
_entry.id   204cdaf84117c5513931eddb80b459f3
#
_cell.length_a   1.000
_cell.length_b   1.000
_cell.length_c   1.000
_cell.angle_alpha   90.00
_cell.angle_beta   90.00
_cell.angle_gamma   90.00
#
_symmetry.space_group_name_H-M   'P 1'
#
loop_
_entity.id
_entity.type
_entity.pdbx_description
1 polymer ?
#
loop_
_entity_poly.entity_id
_entity_poly.type
_entity_poly.pdbx_seq_one_letter_code
_entity_poly.pdbx_strand_id
1 'polypeptide(L)'
;MADTADTANVIVRPPIAWALAVLAALALQWLMPLPFMPAAAPAGWVGGAVFAIALALAAWAIATLTRAGSNVPTSMPSTTIVDAGPYRFTRNPIYLGMILGLIGLAIAFDSLWLLVALMPFALVIRYGVVAREEAYLERKFGDVYRRYRSRVRRWL
;
A
#
# COMPACT_ATOMS: atom_id res chain seq x y z
N MET A 1 -8.42 23.36 13.25
CA MET A 1 -8.47 22.93 11.82
C MET A 1 -7.02 22.74 11.39
N ALA A 2 -6.63 21.51 11.03
CA ALA A 2 -5.28 21.29 10.49
C ALA A 2 -5.16 22.08 9.18
N ASP A 3 -4.08 22.84 9.06
CA ASP A 3 -3.79 23.63 7.87
C ASP A 3 -3.66 22.65 6.67
N THR A 4 -4.63 22.70 5.76
CA THR A 4 -4.69 21.83 4.58
C THR A 4 -3.48 22.00 3.66
N ALA A 5 -2.68 23.03 3.87
CA ALA A 5 -1.44 23.30 3.14
C ALA A 5 -0.29 22.35 3.55
N ASP A 6 -0.30 21.77 4.77
CA ASP A 6 0.78 20.91 5.27
C ASP A 6 0.44 19.40 5.22
N THR A 7 -0.32 18.98 4.23
CA THR A 7 -0.64 17.56 3.99
C THR A 7 -0.44 17.19 2.52
N ALA A 8 -0.37 15.90 2.22
CA ALA A 8 -0.21 15.39 0.85
C ALA A 8 -1.46 15.56 -0.03
N ASN A 9 -2.60 15.96 0.55
CA ASN A 9 -3.89 16.16 -0.11
C ASN A 9 -4.24 15.00 -1.09
N VAL A 10 -4.17 13.77 -0.56
CA VAL A 10 -4.44 12.55 -1.34
C VAL A 10 -5.92 12.48 -1.74
N ILE A 11 -6.22 11.88 -2.92
CA ILE A 11 -7.59 11.76 -3.44
C ILE A 11 -8.46 10.88 -2.55
N VAL A 12 -7.87 9.82 -1.98
CA VAL A 12 -8.55 8.86 -1.13
C VAL A 12 -7.61 8.35 -0.06
N ARG A 13 -8.12 8.03 1.11
CA ARG A 13 -7.35 7.37 2.16
C ARG A 13 -7.03 5.94 1.73
N PRO A 14 -5.75 5.52 1.67
CA PRO A 14 -5.34 4.22 1.15
C PRO A 14 -6.04 3.01 1.77
N PRO A 15 -6.27 2.94 3.10
CA PRO A 15 -7.01 1.83 3.69
C PRO A 15 -8.47 1.74 3.21
N ILE A 16 -9.11 2.89 2.95
CA ILE A 16 -10.48 2.91 2.42
C ILE A 16 -10.50 2.41 0.98
N ALA A 17 -9.57 2.87 0.13
CA ALA A 17 -9.45 2.39 -1.24
C ALA A 17 -9.22 0.88 -1.30
N TRP A 18 -8.36 0.37 -0.40
CA TRP A 18 -8.07 -1.06 -0.29
C TRP A 18 -9.31 -1.86 0.14
N ALA A 19 -10.00 -1.42 1.18
CA ALA A 19 -11.22 -2.07 1.66
C ALA A 19 -12.30 -2.11 0.58
N LEU A 20 -12.52 -1.00 -0.13
CA LEU A 20 -13.48 -0.94 -1.23
C LEU A 20 -13.11 -1.90 -2.37
N ALA A 21 -11.83 -1.99 -2.74
CA ALA A 21 -11.36 -2.92 -3.76
C ALA A 21 -11.61 -4.38 -3.36
N VAL A 22 -11.30 -4.74 -2.10
CA VAL A 22 -11.55 -6.09 -1.56
C VAL A 22 -13.05 -6.40 -1.53
N LEU A 23 -13.88 -5.50 -0.98
CA LEU A 23 -15.31 -5.73 -0.86
C LEU A 23 -15.99 -5.87 -2.23
N ALA A 24 -15.63 -5.02 -3.18
CA ALA A 24 -16.17 -5.10 -4.54
C ALA A 24 -15.78 -6.40 -5.24
N ALA A 25 -14.51 -6.82 -5.11
CA ALA A 25 -14.02 -8.06 -5.70
C ALA A 25 -14.67 -9.31 -5.06
N LEU A 26 -14.86 -9.32 -3.73
CA LEU A 26 -15.53 -10.41 -3.03
C LEU A 26 -17.03 -10.47 -3.36
N ALA A 27 -17.70 -9.32 -3.53
CA ALA A 27 -19.08 -9.28 -3.98
C ALA A 27 -19.23 -9.86 -5.41
N LEU A 28 -18.31 -9.51 -6.31
CA LEU A 28 -18.27 -10.09 -7.66
C LEU A 28 -17.97 -11.60 -7.61
N GLN A 29 -17.06 -12.04 -6.75
CA GLN A 29 -16.76 -13.46 -6.58
C GLN A 29 -17.97 -14.23 -6.06
N TRP A 30 -18.78 -13.65 -5.17
CA TRP A 30 -20.00 -14.27 -4.67
C TRP A 30 -21.09 -14.33 -5.75
N LEU A 31 -21.23 -13.29 -6.55
CA LEU A 31 -22.23 -13.22 -7.63
C LEU A 31 -21.85 -14.06 -8.87
N MET A 32 -20.57 -14.05 -9.21
CA MET A 32 -20.01 -14.68 -10.40
C MET A 32 -18.66 -15.30 -10.06
N PRO A 33 -18.63 -16.48 -9.43
CA PRO A 33 -17.38 -17.16 -9.05
C PRO A 33 -16.44 -17.35 -10.24
N LEU A 34 -15.21 -16.87 -10.12
CA LEU A 34 -14.21 -16.94 -11.17
C LEU A 34 -12.88 -17.45 -10.57
N PRO A 35 -12.78 -18.80 -10.37
CA PRO A 35 -11.57 -19.42 -9.84
C PRO A 35 -10.45 -19.39 -10.89
N PHE A 36 -9.19 -19.37 -10.46
CA PHE A 36 -8.01 -19.39 -11.33
C PHE A 36 -6.94 -20.37 -10.86
N MET A 37 -7.07 -20.93 -9.65
CA MET A 37 -6.12 -21.88 -9.12
C MET A 37 -6.49 -23.31 -9.51
N PRO A 38 -5.50 -24.21 -9.72
CA PRO A 38 -5.78 -25.63 -9.86
C PRO A 38 -6.50 -26.20 -8.62
N ALA A 39 -7.49 -27.06 -8.81
CA ALA A 39 -8.30 -27.61 -7.71
C ALA A 39 -7.47 -28.34 -6.62
N ALA A 40 -6.31 -28.92 -6.99
CA ALA A 40 -5.41 -29.59 -6.05
C ALA A 40 -4.46 -28.63 -5.31
N ALA A 41 -4.46 -27.33 -5.63
CA ALA A 41 -3.55 -26.37 -5.02
C ALA A 41 -3.99 -26.04 -3.59
N PRO A 42 -3.05 -25.95 -2.61
CA PRO A 42 -3.35 -25.55 -1.24
C PRO A 42 -3.55 -24.02 -1.14
N ALA A 43 -4.48 -23.48 -1.94
CA ALA A 43 -4.68 -22.05 -2.15
C ALA A 43 -4.84 -21.27 -0.83
N GLY A 44 -5.65 -21.78 0.09
CA GLY A 44 -5.87 -21.16 1.40
C GLY A 44 -4.58 -20.99 2.21
N TRP A 45 -3.73 -22.01 2.26
CA TRP A 45 -2.45 -21.93 2.98
C TRP A 45 -1.46 -21.01 2.30
N VAL A 46 -1.30 -21.10 0.98
CA VAL A 46 -0.38 -20.26 0.22
C VAL A 46 -0.81 -18.81 0.27
N GLY A 47 -2.08 -18.52 0.00
CA GLY A 47 -2.63 -17.16 0.05
C GLY A 47 -2.58 -16.57 1.46
N GLY A 48 -2.87 -17.40 2.48
CA GLY A 48 -2.75 -17.01 3.89
C GLY A 48 -1.32 -16.65 4.27
N ALA A 49 -0.32 -17.40 3.82
CA ALA A 49 1.08 -17.11 4.04
C ALA A 49 1.50 -15.78 3.37
N VAL A 50 1.11 -15.58 2.11
CA VAL A 50 1.38 -14.31 1.40
C VAL A 50 0.71 -13.12 2.11
N PHE A 51 -0.52 -13.30 2.57
CA PHE A 51 -1.23 -12.26 3.32
C PHE A 51 -0.54 -11.94 4.66
N ALA A 52 -0.07 -12.96 5.38
CA ALA A 52 0.69 -12.77 6.62
C ALA A 52 1.99 -12.00 6.39
N ILE A 53 2.72 -12.29 5.30
CA ILE A 53 3.92 -11.55 4.90
C ILE A 53 3.55 -10.09 4.58
N ALA A 54 2.45 -9.85 3.89
CA ALA A 54 1.95 -8.51 3.57
C ALA A 54 1.66 -7.70 4.85
N LEU A 55 0.98 -8.31 5.83
CA LEU A 55 0.72 -7.69 7.13
C LEU A 55 2.01 -7.41 7.90
N ALA A 56 2.95 -8.34 7.91
CA ALA A 56 4.24 -8.17 8.57
C ALA A 56 5.03 -7.00 7.96
N LEU A 57 5.05 -6.88 6.63
CA LEU A 57 5.69 -5.77 5.93
C LEU A 57 5.04 -4.42 6.30
N ALA A 58 3.71 -4.35 6.26
CA ALA A 58 2.97 -3.14 6.61
C ALA A 58 3.20 -2.76 8.09
N ALA A 59 3.14 -3.72 9.00
CA ALA A 59 3.40 -3.50 10.41
C ALA A 59 4.84 -3.02 10.67
N TRP A 60 5.82 -3.62 10.01
CA TRP A 60 7.21 -3.18 10.09
C TRP A 60 7.38 -1.75 9.59
N ALA A 61 6.76 -1.40 8.47
CA ALA A 61 6.80 -0.05 7.91
C ALA A 61 6.16 0.98 8.87
N ILE A 62 4.97 0.68 9.39
CA ILE A 62 4.26 1.52 10.36
C ILE A 62 5.11 1.71 11.63
N ALA A 63 5.61 0.63 12.19
CA ALA A 63 6.46 0.69 13.40
C ALA A 63 7.73 1.52 13.17
N THR A 64 8.31 1.45 11.96
CA THR A 64 9.50 2.24 11.61
C THR A 64 9.18 3.74 11.56
N LEU A 65 8.06 4.15 10.93
CA LEU A 65 7.60 5.54 10.92
C LEU A 65 7.33 6.05 12.33
N THR A 66 6.57 5.30 13.11
CA THR A 66 6.18 5.68 14.48
C THR A 66 7.42 5.85 15.38
N ARG A 67 8.39 4.94 15.30
CA ARG A 67 9.64 5.04 16.06
C ARG A 67 10.48 6.25 15.66
N ALA A 68 10.40 6.68 14.41
CA ALA A 68 11.06 7.89 13.92
C ALA A 68 10.29 9.17 14.27
N GLY A 69 9.16 9.07 14.97
CA GLY A 69 8.32 10.21 15.33
C GLY A 69 7.54 10.80 14.15
N SER A 70 7.44 10.07 13.02
CA SER A 70 6.68 10.51 11.85
C SER A 70 5.25 10.01 11.90
N ASN A 71 4.31 10.84 11.42
CA ASN A 71 2.92 10.47 11.31
C ASN A 71 2.72 9.45 10.18
N VAL A 72 1.86 8.45 10.45
CA VAL A 72 1.50 7.41 9.47
C VAL A 72 0.34 7.84 8.57
N PRO A 73 -0.74 8.46 9.11
CA PRO A 73 -1.87 8.88 8.28
C PRO A 73 -1.48 9.96 7.26
N THR A 74 -1.88 9.75 6.00
CA THR A 74 -1.66 10.72 4.90
C THR A 74 -2.38 12.07 5.10
N SER A 75 -3.30 12.12 6.05
CA SER A 75 -4.02 13.33 6.47
C SER A 75 -3.28 14.13 7.55
N MET A 76 -2.14 13.66 8.01
CA MET A 76 -1.29 14.32 8.99
C MET A 76 0.03 14.77 8.38
N PRO A 77 0.63 15.87 8.85
CA PRO A 77 1.93 16.33 8.36
C PRO A 77 3.03 15.30 8.62
N SER A 78 3.87 15.04 7.61
CA SER A 78 5.12 14.30 7.83
C SER A 78 6.09 15.16 8.62
N THR A 79 6.75 14.59 9.62
CA THR A 79 7.68 15.32 10.51
C THR A 79 9.14 15.15 10.11
N THR A 80 9.48 14.05 9.44
CA THR A 80 10.83 13.71 9.00
C THR A 80 10.83 12.77 7.80
N ILE A 81 11.94 12.70 7.08
CA ILE A 81 12.18 11.67 6.07
C ILE A 81 12.79 10.45 6.77
N VAL A 82 12.13 9.32 6.63
CA VAL A 82 12.57 8.03 7.21
C VAL A 82 13.18 7.17 6.11
N ASP A 83 14.45 6.80 6.27
CA ASP A 83 15.22 5.95 5.36
C ASP A 83 15.73 4.67 6.04
N ALA A 84 15.10 4.27 7.15
CA ALA A 84 15.41 3.09 7.93
C ALA A 84 14.41 1.95 7.67
N GLY A 85 14.73 0.73 8.17
CA GLY A 85 13.86 -0.44 8.04
C GLY A 85 13.49 -0.72 6.59
N PRO A 86 12.21 -0.97 6.28
CA PRO A 86 11.77 -1.27 4.92
C PRO A 86 11.89 -0.07 3.97
N TYR A 87 11.98 1.15 4.49
CA TYR A 87 12.18 2.38 3.70
C TYR A 87 13.58 2.49 3.09
N ARG A 88 14.49 1.58 3.42
CA ARG A 88 15.80 1.44 2.74
C ARG A 88 15.69 0.76 1.37
N PHE A 89 14.67 -0.04 1.15
CA PHE A 89 14.48 -0.85 -0.05
C PHE A 89 13.44 -0.26 -0.99
N THR A 90 12.37 0.29 -0.44
CA THR A 90 11.30 0.93 -1.19
C THR A 90 10.80 2.16 -0.45
N ARG A 91 10.39 3.19 -1.19
CA ARG A 91 9.82 4.40 -0.59
C ARG A 91 8.37 4.22 -0.13
N ASN A 92 7.71 3.12 -0.54
CA ASN A 92 6.28 2.88 -0.32
C ASN A 92 5.98 1.49 0.27
N PRO A 93 6.64 1.08 1.37
CA PRO A 93 6.51 -0.29 1.88
C PRO A 93 5.09 -0.61 2.38
N ILE A 94 4.34 0.37 2.91
CA ILE A 94 2.96 0.17 3.35
C ILE A 94 2.07 -0.17 2.15
N TYR A 95 2.21 0.56 1.05
CA TYR A 95 1.41 0.31 -0.17
C TYR A 95 1.82 -0.99 -0.87
N LEU A 96 3.10 -1.35 -0.81
CA LEU A 96 3.58 -2.65 -1.26
C LEU A 96 2.93 -3.78 -0.44
N GLY A 97 2.81 -3.60 0.88
CA GLY A 97 2.07 -4.52 1.75
C GLY A 97 0.60 -4.63 1.35
N MET A 98 -0.07 -3.53 1.02
CA MET A 98 -1.46 -3.55 0.56
C MET A 98 -1.62 -4.30 -0.77
N ILE A 99 -0.71 -4.12 -1.72
CA ILE A 99 -0.67 -4.85 -3.00
C ILE A 99 -0.49 -6.35 -2.75
N LEU A 100 0.51 -6.73 -1.96
CA LEU A 100 0.73 -8.13 -1.57
C LEU A 100 -0.47 -8.72 -0.83
N GLY A 101 -1.13 -7.92 0.00
CA GLY A 101 -2.35 -8.33 0.70
C GLY A 101 -3.48 -8.70 -0.25
N LEU A 102 -3.71 -7.90 -1.31
CA LEU A 102 -4.69 -8.24 -2.37
C LEU A 102 -4.31 -9.54 -3.09
N ILE A 103 -3.02 -9.73 -3.43
CA ILE A 103 -2.54 -10.96 -4.06
C ILE A 103 -2.75 -12.16 -3.12
N GLY A 104 -2.41 -12.02 -1.84
CA GLY A 104 -2.62 -13.07 -0.85
C GLY A 104 -4.09 -13.47 -0.72
N LEU A 105 -5.00 -12.49 -0.65
CA LEU A 105 -6.44 -12.74 -0.64
C LEU A 105 -6.93 -13.36 -1.95
N ALA A 106 -6.42 -12.92 -3.10
CA ALA A 106 -6.77 -13.50 -4.41
C ALA A 106 -6.46 -14.99 -4.47
N ILE A 107 -5.28 -15.39 -3.99
CA ILE A 107 -4.86 -16.78 -3.91
C ILE A 107 -5.72 -17.52 -2.88
N ALA A 108 -5.88 -16.97 -1.66
CA ALA A 108 -6.59 -17.65 -0.56
C ALA A 108 -8.05 -17.95 -0.87
N PHE A 109 -8.73 -17.03 -1.55
CA PHE A 109 -10.14 -17.15 -1.96
C PHE A 109 -10.32 -17.68 -3.39
N ASP A 110 -9.22 -18.06 -4.06
CA ASP A 110 -9.23 -18.50 -5.46
C ASP A 110 -10.09 -17.56 -6.35
N SER A 111 -9.82 -16.27 -6.26
CA SER A 111 -10.64 -15.22 -6.86
C SER A 111 -9.87 -14.39 -7.88
N LEU A 112 -10.16 -14.59 -9.15
CA LEU A 112 -9.62 -13.76 -10.21
C LEU A 112 -10.09 -12.29 -10.08
N TRP A 113 -11.27 -12.04 -9.50
CA TRP A 113 -11.76 -10.68 -9.27
C TRP A 113 -10.87 -9.86 -8.36
N LEU A 114 -10.23 -10.47 -7.37
CA LEU A 114 -9.25 -9.79 -6.52
C LEU A 114 -7.97 -9.41 -7.29
N LEU A 115 -7.53 -10.22 -8.24
CA LEU A 115 -6.44 -9.86 -9.15
C LEU A 115 -6.85 -8.75 -10.12
N VAL A 116 -8.07 -8.78 -10.65
CA VAL A 116 -8.61 -7.72 -11.51
C VAL A 116 -8.70 -6.40 -10.73
N ALA A 117 -9.14 -6.43 -9.48
CA ALA A 117 -9.21 -5.25 -8.62
C ALA A 117 -7.83 -4.65 -8.28
N LEU A 118 -6.76 -5.45 -8.38
CA LEU A 118 -5.39 -4.98 -8.16
C LEU A 118 -5.00 -3.86 -9.13
N MET A 119 -5.42 -3.94 -10.39
CA MET A 119 -5.07 -2.93 -11.40
C MET A 119 -5.63 -1.54 -11.05
N PRO A 120 -6.95 -1.34 -10.89
CA PRO A 120 -7.48 -0.03 -10.52
C PRO A 120 -6.96 0.44 -9.15
N PHE A 121 -6.80 -0.45 -8.18
CA PHE A 121 -6.21 -0.11 -6.89
C PHE A 121 -4.78 0.43 -7.05
N ALA A 122 -3.91 -0.27 -7.80
CA ALA A 122 -2.53 0.16 -8.04
C ALA A 122 -2.46 1.52 -8.76
N LEU A 123 -3.36 1.79 -9.71
CA LEU A 123 -3.44 3.07 -10.39
C LEU A 123 -3.86 4.20 -9.45
N VAL A 124 -4.87 3.97 -8.61
CA VAL A 124 -5.32 4.93 -7.59
C VAL A 124 -4.20 5.23 -6.59
N ILE A 125 -3.51 4.20 -6.09
CA ILE A 125 -2.38 4.39 -5.18
C ILE A 125 -1.24 5.14 -5.87
N ARG A 126 -0.87 4.76 -7.10
CA ARG A 126 0.25 5.38 -7.81
C ARG A 126 0.03 6.86 -8.10
N TYR A 127 -1.13 7.23 -8.61
CA TYR A 127 -1.42 8.58 -9.11
C TYR A 127 -2.20 9.42 -8.10
N GLY A 128 -3.13 8.81 -7.37
CA GLY A 128 -3.98 9.48 -6.40
C GLY A 128 -3.35 9.69 -5.04
N VAL A 129 -2.35 8.87 -4.69
CA VAL A 129 -1.69 8.90 -3.38
C VAL A 129 -0.20 9.17 -3.52
N VAL A 130 0.58 8.20 -4.00
CA VAL A 130 2.05 8.24 -3.99
C VAL A 130 2.61 9.46 -4.72
N ALA A 131 2.08 9.80 -5.91
CA ALA A 131 2.56 10.97 -6.66
C ALA A 131 2.33 12.27 -5.89
N ARG A 132 1.23 12.37 -5.14
CA ARG A 132 0.91 13.54 -4.31
C ARG A 132 1.76 13.61 -3.05
N GLU A 133 2.00 12.46 -2.40
CA GLU A 133 2.91 12.36 -1.26
C GLU A 133 4.34 12.75 -1.65
N GLU A 134 4.84 12.23 -2.78
CA GLU A 134 6.18 12.58 -3.27
C GLU A 134 6.32 14.08 -3.55
N ALA A 135 5.32 14.68 -4.19
CA ALA A 135 5.31 16.13 -4.45
C ALA A 135 5.26 16.95 -3.14
N TYR A 136 4.48 16.49 -2.16
CA TYR A 136 4.41 17.10 -0.85
C TYR A 136 5.74 16.99 -0.09
N LEU A 137 6.33 15.79 -0.04
CA LEU A 137 7.61 15.57 0.63
C LEU A 137 8.76 16.37 -0.02
N GLU A 138 8.75 16.49 -1.34
CA GLU A 138 9.74 17.29 -2.05
C GLU A 138 9.60 18.79 -1.76
N ARG A 139 8.37 19.31 -1.69
CA ARG A 139 8.13 20.72 -1.28
C ARG A 139 8.55 20.97 0.17
N LYS A 140 8.25 20.01 1.07
CA LYS A 140 8.47 20.20 2.51
C LYS A 140 9.93 20.00 2.93
N PHE A 141 10.60 18.99 2.39
CA PHE A 141 11.94 18.57 2.82
C PHE A 141 13.05 18.87 1.80
N GLY A 142 12.70 19.33 0.59
CA GLY A 142 13.66 19.79 -0.41
C GLY A 142 14.78 18.80 -0.70
N ASP A 143 16.03 19.22 -0.50
CA ASP A 143 17.24 18.42 -0.79
C ASP A 143 17.36 17.14 0.03
N VAL A 144 16.80 17.13 1.25
CA VAL A 144 16.79 15.92 2.08
C VAL A 144 15.99 14.82 1.38
N TYR A 145 14.79 15.15 0.90
CA TYR A 145 13.97 14.20 0.16
C TYR A 145 14.59 13.83 -1.19
N ARG A 146 15.16 14.77 -1.94
CA ARG A 146 15.83 14.49 -3.23
C ARG A 146 16.99 13.50 -3.08
N ARG A 147 17.83 13.63 -2.04
CA ARG A 147 18.90 12.67 -1.71
C ARG A 147 18.36 11.29 -1.36
N TYR A 148 17.27 11.21 -0.60
CA TYR A 148 16.61 9.94 -0.30
C TYR A 148 16.06 9.29 -1.57
N ARG A 149 15.32 10.04 -2.40
CA ARG A 149 14.74 9.60 -3.67
C ARG A 149 15.78 9.10 -4.68
N SER A 150 16.98 9.65 -4.69
CA SER A 150 18.06 9.20 -5.59
C SER A 150 18.65 7.85 -5.22
N ARG A 151 18.54 7.45 -3.94
CA ARG A 151 19.10 6.20 -3.40
C ARG A 151 18.08 5.06 -3.32
N VAL A 152 16.82 5.38 -3.13
CA VAL A 152 15.77 4.39 -2.87
C VAL A 152 14.71 4.45 -3.96
N ARG A 153 14.37 3.30 -4.53
CA ARG A 153 13.35 3.20 -5.58
C ARG A 153 11.95 3.45 -5.04
N ARG A 154 11.01 3.80 -5.94
CA ARG A 154 9.60 4.00 -5.56
C ARG A 154 8.96 2.70 -5.10
N TRP A 155 9.25 1.61 -5.80
CA TRP A 155 8.72 0.27 -5.49
C TRP A 155 9.86 -0.68 -5.10
N LEU A 156 10.39 -1.46 -6.01
CA LEU A 156 11.51 -2.39 -5.80
C LEU A 156 12.60 -2.20 -6.86
#